data_7eece357702993c84a37512a0792087a
#
_entry.id   7eece357702993c84a37512a0792087a
#
_cell.length_a   1.000
_cell.length_b   1.000
_cell.length_c   1.000
_cell.angle_alpha   90.00
_cell.angle_beta   90.00
_cell.angle_gamma   90.00
#
_symmetry.space_group_name_H-M   'P 1'
#
loop_
_entity.id
_entity.type
_entity.pdbx_description
1 polymer ?
#
loop_
_entity_poly.entity_id
_entity_poly.type
_entity_poly.pdbx_seq_one_letter_code
_entity_poly.pdbx_strand_id
1 'polypeptide(L)'
;MVEHTLGKGEVIGSIPIMGSILSCVATEAGGWARRFYRFCHLADFSASRGDRVMSKAKFERKKPHVNVGTIGHVDHGKTTLTAAITKVMAAKYGGEVKAFDQIDNAPEERARGITIATAHVEYESAARHYAHVDCPGHADYVKNMITGAAQMDGAILVVSAADGPMPQTREHILLSRQVGVPYILVFLNKADMVDDAELLELVEMEVRELLDSYDFPGDDTPIITGSALKALEGDTGPLGAEAIYKLVEAMDSYIPEPTRDVDHPFLMPIEDVFSISGRGTVVTGRIERGIVKVGDEVAIVGIKPTVKTICTGVEMFRKLLDQGQAGDNVGVLLRGTKRDDVERGQVLAKPNTITPHTHFEAEVYVLGKEEGGRHTPFFNGYRPQFYFRTTDVTGACELPEGVEMVMPGDNVKMTIKLIAPIAMTEGLRFAVREGGRTVGAGVVSKIIA
;
A
#
# COMPACT_ATOMS: atom_id res chain seq x y z
N MET A 1 47.76 0.98 32.48
CA MET A 1 48.76 1.88 31.95
C MET A 1 48.63 1.78 30.42
N VAL A 2 48.07 2.69 29.70
CA VAL A 2 48.19 4.14 29.59
C VAL A 2 46.84 4.71 29.15
N GLU A 3 46.39 5.76 29.89
CA GLU A 3 45.39 6.75 29.54
C GLU A 3 45.83 7.56 28.34
N HIS A 4 44.86 8.03 27.53
CA HIS A 4 44.81 9.41 27.01
C HIS A 4 43.40 9.67 26.44
N THR A 5 42.63 10.37 27.20
CA THR A 5 42.26 11.80 27.23
C THR A 5 41.45 12.31 26.04
N LEU A 6 40.24 12.63 26.38
CA LEU A 6 39.26 13.62 25.91
C LEU A 6 39.77 14.74 24.98
N GLY A 7 39.01 15.00 23.93
CA GLY A 7 38.96 16.25 23.19
C GLY A 7 37.52 16.62 22.85
N LYS A 8 36.95 17.56 23.64
CA LYS A 8 35.72 18.30 23.34
C LYS A 8 35.95 19.22 22.14
N GLY A 9 34.97 19.36 21.28
CA GLY A 9 34.91 20.36 20.22
C GLY A 9 33.47 20.64 19.83
N GLU A 10 33.04 21.79 20.17
CA GLU A 10 31.69 22.34 20.15
C GLU A 10 31.05 22.50 18.77
N VAL A 11 29.72 22.42 18.80
CA VAL A 11 28.77 22.87 17.81
C VAL A 11 28.65 24.38 17.83
N ILE A 12 28.69 25.04 16.67
CA ILE A 12 28.06 26.33 16.33
C ILE A 12 28.04 26.32 14.80
N GLY A 13 26.96 26.45 14.05
CA GLY A 13 25.84 27.36 14.21
C GLY A 13 25.85 28.29 13.01
N SER A 14 24.71 28.44 12.41
CA SER A 14 24.25 29.57 11.60
C SER A 14 24.86 29.83 10.21
N ILE A 15 23.93 29.72 9.26
CA ILE A 15 23.93 30.30 7.92
C ILE A 15 23.89 31.84 8.03
N PRO A 16 24.58 32.58 7.18
CA PRO A 16 24.16 33.92 6.80
C PRO A 16 23.78 34.01 5.33
N ILE A 17 22.59 34.53 5.12
CA ILE A 17 22.14 35.21 3.93
C ILE A 17 23.06 36.42 3.67
N MET A 18 23.59 36.55 2.46
CA MET A 18 24.12 37.82 1.99
C MET A 18 23.88 37.97 0.48
N GLY A 19 23.09 38.81 0.13
CA GLY A 19 22.92 40.05 -0.58
C GLY A 19 24.07 40.51 -1.44
N SER A 20 23.68 40.75 -2.67
CA SER A 20 24.41 41.40 -3.76
C SER A 20 25.17 42.66 -3.38
N ILE A 21 26.41 42.76 -3.88
CA ILE A 21 27.01 44.04 -4.31
C ILE A 21 27.86 43.75 -5.56
N LEU A 22 27.38 44.23 -6.70
CA LEU A 22 28.20 44.44 -7.89
C LEU A 22 28.95 45.77 -7.70
N SER A 23 30.25 45.73 -7.64
CA SER A 23 31.07 46.92 -7.89
C SER A 23 31.70 46.80 -9.27
N CYS A 24 31.33 47.77 -10.14
CA CYS A 24 31.99 48.02 -11.42
C CYS A 24 33.42 48.47 -11.22
N VAL A 25 34.34 47.82 -11.90
CA VAL A 25 35.65 48.41 -12.28
C VAL A 25 35.66 48.50 -13.80
N ALA A 26 35.66 49.73 -14.31
CA ALA A 26 35.86 50.03 -15.71
C ALA A 26 37.34 50.07 -16.05
N THR A 27 37.78 49.34 -17.06
CA THR A 27 38.99 49.65 -17.83
C THR A 27 38.69 49.52 -19.32
N GLU A 28 39.16 50.48 -20.04
CA GLU A 28 38.95 50.81 -21.43
C GLU A 28 39.31 49.73 -22.43
N ALA A 29 38.45 49.48 -23.39
CA ALA A 29 38.85 49.16 -24.79
C ALA A 29 37.64 49.38 -25.75
N GLY A 30 37.87 50.26 -26.65
CA GLY A 30 37.30 50.74 -27.88
C GLY A 30 36.14 50.01 -28.59
N GLY A 31 35.08 50.78 -28.83
CA GLY A 31 34.68 50.92 -30.23
C GLY A 31 33.66 49.98 -30.79
N TRP A 32 32.61 49.54 -30.07
CA TRP A 32 31.42 48.86 -30.71
C TRP A 32 30.09 49.04 -29.97
N ALA A 33 30.02 49.96 -29.04
CA ALA A 33 28.85 50.13 -28.15
C ALA A 33 27.78 51.21 -28.63
N ARG A 34 27.74 51.59 -29.88
CA ARG A 34 26.80 52.62 -30.36
C ARG A 34 25.70 52.12 -31.31
N ARG A 35 25.43 50.81 -31.41
CA ARG A 35 24.35 50.31 -32.28
C ARG A 35 23.32 49.42 -31.63
N PHE A 36 23.36 49.25 -30.31
CA PHE A 36 22.39 48.42 -29.57
C PHE A 36 21.46 49.18 -28.64
N TYR A 37 21.49 50.51 -28.61
CA TYR A 37 20.69 51.33 -27.68
C TYR A 37 19.43 51.95 -28.31
N ARG A 38 18.94 51.45 -29.45
CA ARG A 38 17.76 52.02 -30.11
C ARG A 38 16.62 51.02 -30.40
N PHE A 39 16.55 49.90 -29.71
CA PHE A 39 15.48 48.89 -29.89
C PHE A 39 14.81 48.43 -28.60
N CYS A 40 15.04 49.11 -27.48
CA CYS A 40 14.40 48.77 -26.20
C CYS A 40 13.52 49.89 -25.64
N HIS A 41 12.79 50.58 -26.49
CA HIS A 41 11.67 51.42 -26.05
C HIS A 41 10.51 51.13 -27.00
N LEU A 42 9.51 50.43 -26.49
CA LEU A 42 8.16 50.17 -26.91
C LEU A 42 7.82 48.67 -26.89
N ALA A 43 7.82 48.09 -25.71
CA ALA A 43 6.95 46.99 -25.39
C ALA A 43 6.52 47.20 -23.94
N ASP A 44 5.34 47.74 -23.76
CA ASP A 44 4.58 47.70 -22.52
C ASP A 44 4.37 46.23 -22.14
N PHE A 45 5.25 45.70 -21.31
CA PHE A 45 5.01 44.43 -20.61
C PHE A 45 4.19 44.75 -19.37
N SER A 46 2.88 44.93 -19.53
CA SER A 46 1.94 44.68 -18.44
C SER A 46 1.97 43.17 -18.17
N ALA A 47 2.94 42.72 -17.38
CA ALA A 47 2.91 41.39 -16.82
C ALA A 47 1.75 41.31 -15.82
N SER A 48 0.60 40.91 -16.30
CA SER A 48 -0.44 40.33 -15.45
C SER A 48 0.18 39.11 -14.81
N ARG A 49 0.61 39.21 -13.54
CA ARG A 49 0.81 38.08 -12.65
C ARG A 49 -0.56 37.41 -12.44
N GLY A 50 -1.00 36.69 -13.43
CA GLY A 50 -1.99 35.66 -13.25
C GLY A 50 -1.28 34.46 -12.73
N ASP A 51 -1.37 34.20 -11.42
CA ASP A 51 -1.17 32.89 -10.85
C ASP A 51 -2.09 31.92 -11.61
N ARG A 52 -1.55 31.26 -12.62
CA ARG A 52 -2.18 30.05 -13.16
C ARG A 52 -2.08 29.00 -12.07
N VAL A 53 -3.03 29.02 -11.15
CA VAL A 53 -3.40 27.82 -10.40
C VAL A 53 -3.79 26.81 -11.47
N MET A 54 -2.89 25.91 -11.81
CA MET A 54 -3.20 24.75 -12.65
C MET A 54 -4.30 24.00 -11.92
N SER A 55 -5.55 24.15 -12.36
CA SER A 55 -6.65 23.37 -11.84
C SER A 55 -6.34 21.90 -12.11
N LYS A 56 -6.27 21.09 -11.06
CA LYS A 56 -6.11 19.64 -11.21
C LYS A 56 -7.24 19.11 -12.09
N ALA A 57 -6.92 18.16 -12.95
CA ALA A 57 -7.93 17.46 -13.75
C ALA A 57 -8.95 16.78 -12.84
N LYS A 58 -10.21 16.73 -13.28
CA LYS A 58 -11.28 16.01 -12.59
C LYS A 58 -11.22 14.54 -13.04
N PHE A 59 -11.37 13.61 -12.09
CA PHE A 59 -11.46 12.18 -12.40
C PHE A 59 -12.86 11.88 -12.96
N GLU A 60 -12.93 11.22 -14.10
CA GLU A 60 -14.18 10.74 -14.69
C GLU A 60 -14.25 9.21 -14.60
N ARG A 61 -15.28 8.69 -13.96
CA ARG A 61 -15.53 7.24 -13.83
C ARG A 61 -16.15 6.72 -15.14
N LYS A 62 -15.31 6.27 -16.07
CA LYS A 62 -15.76 5.72 -17.36
C LYS A 62 -15.85 4.21 -17.37
N LYS A 63 -15.10 3.55 -16.50
CA LYS A 63 -14.99 2.09 -16.41
C LYS A 63 -15.15 1.62 -14.97
N PRO A 64 -15.58 0.37 -14.73
CA PRO A 64 -15.53 -0.23 -13.40
C PRO A 64 -14.13 -0.14 -12.80
N HIS A 65 -14.07 0.17 -11.50
CA HIS A 65 -12.82 0.32 -10.77
C HIS A 65 -12.54 -0.93 -9.94
N VAL A 66 -11.35 -1.51 -10.11
CA VAL A 66 -10.90 -2.72 -9.41
C VAL A 66 -9.52 -2.47 -8.78
N ASN A 67 -9.37 -2.84 -7.53
CA ASN A 67 -8.10 -2.77 -6.82
C ASN A 67 -7.39 -4.12 -6.91
N VAL A 68 -6.19 -4.12 -7.44
CA VAL A 68 -5.32 -5.30 -7.52
C VAL A 68 -3.98 -4.99 -6.90
N GLY A 69 -3.15 -5.98 -6.69
CA GLY A 69 -1.77 -5.73 -6.27
C GLY A 69 -0.89 -6.95 -6.41
N THR A 70 0.43 -6.69 -6.38
CA THR A 70 1.46 -7.71 -6.45
C THR A 70 1.87 -8.17 -5.06
N ILE A 71 1.88 -9.49 -4.85
CA ILE A 71 2.36 -10.17 -3.66
C ILE A 71 3.36 -11.27 -4.04
N GLY A 72 4.14 -11.77 -3.10
CA GLY A 72 5.13 -12.84 -3.34
C GLY A 72 6.48 -12.54 -2.71
N HIS A 73 7.42 -13.45 -2.88
CA HIS A 73 8.73 -13.40 -2.28
C HIS A 73 9.57 -12.18 -2.72
N VAL A 74 10.55 -11.78 -1.89
CA VAL A 74 11.57 -10.79 -2.29
C VAL A 74 12.30 -11.29 -3.54
N ASP A 75 12.73 -10.37 -4.41
CA ASP A 75 13.46 -10.65 -5.66
C ASP A 75 12.71 -11.49 -6.72
N HIS A 76 11.43 -11.85 -6.51
CA HIS A 76 10.63 -12.50 -7.56
C HIS A 76 10.16 -11.53 -8.66
N GLY A 77 10.44 -10.23 -8.53
CA GLY A 77 10.21 -9.22 -9.56
C GLY A 77 8.82 -8.56 -9.54
N LYS A 78 8.21 -8.41 -8.37
CA LYS A 78 6.91 -7.72 -8.19
C LYS A 78 6.90 -6.30 -8.75
N THR A 79 7.83 -5.45 -8.29
CA THR A 79 7.96 -4.06 -8.74
C THR A 79 8.32 -3.97 -10.22
N THR A 80 9.14 -4.91 -10.73
CA THR A 80 9.44 -5.01 -12.17
C THR A 80 8.19 -5.33 -12.97
N LEU A 81 7.35 -6.26 -12.48
CA LEU A 81 6.07 -6.59 -13.12
C LEU A 81 5.11 -5.39 -13.09
N THR A 82 5.00 -4.69 -11.96
CA THR A 82 4.18 -3.48 -11.84
C THR A 82 4.63 -2.40 -12.84
N ALA A 83 5.92 -2.17 -13.00
CA ALA A 83 6.47 -1.24 -13.99
C ALA A 83 6.18 -1.71 -15.44
N ALA A 84 6.33 -3.00 -15.71
CA ALA A 84 6.04 -3.59 -17.03
C ALA A 84 4.57 -3.44 -17.40
N ILE A 85 3.64 -3.72 -16.48
CA ILE A 85 2.20 -3.54 -16.69
C ILE A 85 1.89 -2.09 -17.05
N THR A 86 2.36 -1.11 -16.25
CA THR A 86 2.10 0.31 -16.54
C THR A 86 2.62 0.72 -17.90
N LYS A 87 3.83 0.26 -18.30
CA LYS A 87 4.42 0.57 -19.60
C LYS A 87 3.63 -0.05 -20.77
N VAL A 88 3.33 -1.34 -20.70
CA VAL A 88 2.65 -2.08 -21.76
C VAL A 88 1.20 -1.59 -21.94
N MET A 89 0.49 -1.36 -20.82
CA MET A 89 -0.90 -0.90 -20.87
C MET A 89 -1.00 0.55 -21.32
N ALA A 90 -0.07 1.44 -20.88
CA ALA A 90 -0.03 2.82 -21.34
C ALA A 90 0.23 2.91 -22.85
N ALA A 91 1.03 2.03 -23.43
CA ALA A 91 1.27 2.00 -24.87
C ALA A 91 0.00 1.67 -25.69
N LYS A 92 -0.93 0.89 -25.12
CA LYS A 92 -2.15 0.45 -25.81
C LYS A 92 -3.38 1.30 -25.50
N TYR A 93 -3.54 1.71 -24.24
CA TYR A 93 -4.75 2.37 -23.75
C TYR A 93 -4.50 3.81 -23.25
N GLY A 94 -3.26 4.25 -23.27
CA GLY A 94 -2.85 5.53 -22.67
C GLY A 94 -2.67 5.41 -21.16
N GLY A 95 -2.28 6.51 -20.53
CA GLY A 95 -2.04 6.57 -19.09
C GLY A 95 -0.60 6.98 -18.77
N GLU A 96 -0.29 7.02 -17.48
CA GLU A 96 1.05 7.38 -16.99
C GLU A 96 1.91 6.12 -16.88
N VAL A 97 3.09 6.15 -17.52
CA VAL A 97 4.12 5.11 -17.33
C VAL A 97 4.87 5.39 -16.04
N LYS A 98 4.95 4.42 -15.15
CA LYS A 98 5.78 4.48 -13.95
C LYS A 98 7.03 3.62 -14.15
N ALA A 99 8.18 4.26 -14.11
CA ALA A 99 9.46 3.55 -14.12
C ALA A 99 9.71 2.89 -12.74
N PHE A 100 10.55 1.88 -12.71
CA PHE A 100 10.90 1.13 -11.48
C PHE A 100 11.33 2.06 -10.32
N ASP A 101 12.21 3.02 -10.60
CA ASP A 101 12.73 4.00 -9.64
C ASP A 101 11.70 5.07 -9.21
N GLN A 102 10.55 5.13 -9.88
CA GLN A 102 9.43 5.99 -9.49
C GLN A 102 8.41 5.24 -8.62
N ILE A 103 8.41 3.91 -8.66
CA ILE A 103 7.62 3.03 -7.80
C ILE A 103 8.37 2.90 -6.48
N ASP A 104 9.60 2.37 -6.48
CA ASP A 104 10.50 2.32 -5.32
C ASP A 104 11.24 3.66 -5.18
N ASN A 105 10.57 4.63 -4.59
CA ASN A 105 11.03 6.03 -4.63
C ASN A 105 11.84 6.45 -3.40
N ALA A 106 11.69 5.77 -2.25
CA ALA A 106 12.38 6.13 -1.03
C ALA A 106 13.91 5.89 -1.15
N PRO A 107 14.75 6.76 -0.55
CA PRO A 107 16.21 6.59 -0.60
C PRO A 107 16.68 5.22 -0.06
N GLU A 108 15.99 4.68 0.96
CA GLU A 108 16.29 3.37 1.54
C GLU A 108 15.92 2.22 0.60
N GLU A 109 14.80 2.32 -0.13
CA GLU A 109 14.38 1.35 -1.14
C GLU A 109 15.41 1.25 -2.26
N ARG A 110 15.86 2.40 -2.77
CA ARG A 110 16.90 2.47 -3.81
C ARG A 110 18.25 1.94 -3.34
N ALA A 111 18.62 2.22 -2.09
CA ALA A 111 19.90 1.77 -1.53
C ALA A 111 19.93 0.27 -1.29
N ARG A 112 18.79 -0.33 -0.93
CA ARG A 112 18.69 -1.77 -0.63
C ARG A 112 18.20 -2.61 -1.80
N GLY A 113 17.60 -1.98 -2.83
CA GLY A 113 16.98 -2.66 -3.98
C GLY A 113 15.73 -3.47 -3.61
N ILE A 114 15.03 -3.09 -2.52
CA ILE A 114 13.83 -3.77 -2.05
C ILE A 114 12.72 -2.77 -1.77
N THR A 115 11.48 -3.14 -2.06
CA THR A 115 10.30 -2.36 -1.72
C THR A 115 10.05 -2.40 -0.20
N ILE A 116 9.88 -1.24 0.42
CA ILE A 116 9.62 -1.06 1.86
C ILE A 116 8.18 -0.61 2.09
N ALA A 117 7.76 0.44 1.40
CA ALA A 117 6.41 0.98 1.48
C ALA A 117 5.54 0.47 0.33
N THR A 118 4.23 0.46 0.51
CA THR A 118 3.30 0.19 -0.58
C THR A 118 3.30 1.33 -1.57
N ALA A 119 3.40 1.02 -2.86
CA ALA A 119 3.29 2.01 -3.93
C ALA A 119 1.98 1.81 -4.70
N HIS A 120 1.35 2.92 -5.10
CA HIS A 120 0.09 2.90 -5.83
C HIS A 120 0.29 3.42 -7.25
N VAL A 121 -0.14 2.65 -8.24
CA VAL A 121 -0.15 3.03 -9.66
C VAL A 121 -1.53 2.80 -10.26
N GLU A 122 -1.84 3.47 -11.37
CA GLU A 122 -3.09 3.28 -12.12
C GLU A 122 -2.80 2.87 -13.55
N TYR A 123 -3.65 2.03 -14.12
CA TYR A 123 -3.68 1.72 -15.54
C TYR A 123 -5.07 1.26 -15.98
N GLU A 124 -5.30 1.22 -17.28
CA GLU A 124 -6.58 0.79 -17.85
C GLU A 124 -6.40 -0.45 -18.73
N SER A 125 -7.41 -1.34 -18.70
CA SER A 125 -7.63 -2.35 -19.71
C SER A 125 -8.72 -1.88 -20.70
N ALA A 126 -9.11 -2.74 -21.62
CA ALA A 126 -10.28 -2.47 -22.46
C ALA A 126 -11.56 -2.30 -21.62
N ALA A 127 -11.72 -3.11 -20.57
CA ALA A 127 -12.94 -3.22 -19.78
C ALA A 127 -12.91 -2.41 -18.47
N ARG A 128 -11.74 -2.23 -17.83
CA ARG A 128 -11.63 -1.78 -16.44
C ARG A 128 -10.56 -0.73 -16.23
N HIS A 129 -10.73 0.02 -15.13
CA HIS A 129 -9.70 0.86 -14.53
C HIS A 129 -9.15 0.17 -13.29
N TYR A 130 -7.84 -0.02 -13.25
CA TYR A 130 -7.15 -0.68 -12.16
C TYR A 130 -6.37 0.31 -11.29
N ALA A 131 -6.60 0.24 -9.97
CA ALA A 131 -5.64 0.72 -8.98
C ALA A 131 -4.77 -0.47 -8.57
N HIS A 132 -3.47 -0.35 -8.71
CA HIS A 132 -2.53 -1.41 -8.42
C HIS A 132 -1.63 -1.03 -7.24
N VAL A 133 -1.58 -1.90 -6.25
CA VAL A 133 -0.76 -1.75 -5.05
C VAL A 133 0.45 -2.66 -5.16
N ASP A 134 1.65 -2.10 -5.27
CA ASP A 134 2.88 -2.86 -5.19
C ASP A 134 3.25 -3.09 -3.72
N CYS A 135 3.30 -4.36 -3.30
CA CYS A 135 3.55 -4.73 -1.91
C CYS A 135 5.01 -5.16 -1.69
N PRO A 136 5.60 -4.81 -0.53
CA PRO A 136 6.91 -5.31 -0.16
C PRO A 136 6.93 -6.83 -0.05
N GLY A 137 8.07 -7.44 -0.40
CA GLY A 137 8.27 -8.89 -0.32
C GLY A 137 9.03 -9.36 0.91
N HIS A 138 9.76 -8.46 1.57
CA HIS A 138 10.63 -8.82 2.69
C HIS A 138 9.86 -8.98 4.00
N ALA A 139 10.25 -9.99 4.81
CA ALA A 139 9.58 -10.33 6.08
C ALA A 139 9.51 -9.16 7.08
N ASP A 140 10.49 -8.27 7.09
CA ASP A 140 10.50 -7.10 8.00
C ASP A 140 9.38 -6.09 7.68
N TYR A 141 8.85 -6.11 6.46
CA TYR A 141 7.84 -5.16 5.97
C TYR A 141 6.45 -5.78 5.80
N VAL A 142 6.21 -6.95 6.38
CA VAL A 142 4.92 -7.65 6.32
C VAL A 142 3.75 -6.78 6.79
N LYS A 143 3.96 -5.86 7.73
CA LYS A 143 2.94 -4.88 8.12
C LYS A 143 2.42 -4.06 6.93
N ASN A 144 3.32 -3.60 6.07
CA ASN A 144 2.95 -2.85 4.87
C ASN A 144 2.30 -3.76 3.83
N MET A 145 2.76 -5.02 3.71
CA MET A 145 2.12 -6.04 2.87
C MET A 145 0.67 -6.30 3.31
N ILE A 146 0.43 -6.53 4.60
CA ILE A 146 -0.92 -6.73 5.15
C ILE A 146 -1.83 -5.53 4.83
N THR A 147 -1.32 -4.31 5.04
CA THR A 147 -2.07 -3.08 4.73
C THR A 147 -2.41 -2.97 3.24
N GLY A 148 -1.47 -3.27 2.36
CA GLY A 148 -1.69 -3.27 0.92
C GLY A 148 -2.68 -4.37 0.49
N ALA A 149 -2.50 -5.59 0.99
CA ALA A 149 -3.37 -6.73 0.67
C ALA A 149 -4.83 -6.50 1.10
N ALA A 150 -5.06 -5.86 2.24
CA ALA A 150 -6.40 -5.53 2.72
C ALA A 150 -7.20 -4.61 1.79
N GLN A 151 -6.53 -3.95 0.84
CA GLN A 151 -7.16 -3.07 -0.14
C GLN A 151 -7.54 -3.77 -1.44
N MET A 152 -7.07 -4.99 -1.68
CA MET A 152 -7.18 -5.66 -2.96
C MET A 152 -8.54 -6.35 -3.14
N ASP A 153 -9.09 -6.26 -4.33
CA ASP A 153 -10.20 -7.07 -4.81
C ASP A 153 -9.69 -8.36 -5.46
N GLY A 154 -8.42 -8.39 -5.84
CA GLY A 154 -7.68 -9.55 -6.31
C GLY A 154 -6.17 -9.33 -6.23
N ALA A 155 -5.39 -10.37 -5.98
CA ALA A 155 -3.93 -10.32 -5.90
C ALA A 155 -3.28 -11.05 -7.08
N ILE A 156 -2.12 -10.53 -7.49
CA ILE A 156 -1.22 -11.18 -8.45
C ILE A 156 -0.06 -11.76 -7.63
N LEU A 157 -0.03 -13.07 -7.48
CA LEU A 157 1.06 -13.78 -6.86
C LEU A 157 2.20 -13.91 -7.86
N VAL A 158 3.32 -13.26 -7.57
CA VAL A 158 4.51 -13.31 -8.43
C VAL A 158 5.48 -14.36 -7.88
N VAL A 159 5.73 -15.39 -8.69
CA VAL A 159 6.64 -16.49 -8.37
C VAL A 159 7.73 -16.54 -9.44
N SER A 160 8.99 -16.65 -9.03
CA SER A 160 10.08 -16.90 -9.98
C SER A 160 9.99 -18.32 -10.52
N ALA A 161 9.96 -18.48 -11.83
CA ALA A 161 9.93 -19.78 -12.49
C ALA A 161 11.23 -20.60 -12.23
N ALA A 162 12.33 -19.89 -11.94
CA ALA A 162 13.62 -20.53 -11.65
C ALA A 162 13.74 -20.99 -10.19
N ASP A 163 13.11 -20.28 -9.24
CA ASP A 163 13.27 -20.52 -7.80
C ASP A 163 12.08 -21.27 -7.19
N GLY A 164 10.89 -21.22 -7.85
CA GLY A 164 9.66 -21.79 -7.32
C GLY A 164 9.09 -21.01 -6.11
N PRO A 165 8.09 -21.59 -5.41
CA PRO A 165 7.52 -21.00 -4.20
C PRO A 165 8.51 -20.95 -3.05
N MET A 166 8.75 -19.77 -2.49
CA MET A 166 9.69 -19.49 -1.41
C MET A 166 8.93 -19.20 -0.09
N PRO A 167 9.59 -19.11 1.07
CA PRO A 167 8.91 -18.94 2.37
C PRO A 167 7.95 -17.78 2.44
N GLN A 168 8.30 -16.58 1.92
CA GLN A 168 7.38 -15.44 1.91
C GLN A 168 6.23 -15.63 0.92
N THR A 169 6.36 -16.46 -0.12
CA THR A 169 5.25 -16.83 -1.01
C THR A 169 4.12 -17.45 -0.19
N ARG A 170 4.45 -18.42 0.66
CA ARG A 170 3.51 -19.09 1.58
C ARG A 170 2.88 -18.12 2.57
N GLU A 171 3.70 -17.30 3.22
CA GLU A 171 3.23 -16.28 4.17
C GLU A 171 2.29 -15.28 3.50
N HIS A 172 2.59 -14.82 2.28
CA HIS A 172 1.76 -13.85 1.56
C HIS A 172 0.41 -14.43 1.13
N ILE A 173 0.35 -15.69 0.71
CA ILE A 173 -0.92 -16.38 0.39
C ILE A 173 -1.77 -16.47 1.65
N LEU A 174 -1.20 -16.96 2.77
CA LEU A 174 -1.86 -17.06 4.06
C LEU A 174 -2.42 -15.70 4.52
N LEU A 175 -1.59 -14.65 4.50
CA LEU A 175 -2.00 -13.33 4.92
C LEU A 175 -3.09 -12.73 4.00
N SER A 176 -3.00 -12.95 2.70
CA SER A 176 -4.03 -12.51 1.76
C SER A 176 -5.38 -13.17 2.06
N ARG A 177 -5.37 -14.47 2.40
CA ARG A 177 -6.58 -15.19 2.83
C ARG A 177 -7.17 -14.57 4.11
N GLN A 178 -6.31 -14.27 5.08
CA GLN A 178 -6.72 -13.72 6.38
C GLN A 178 -7.30 -12.31 6.29
N VAL A 179 -6.70 -11.44 5.47
CA VAL A 179 -7.24 -10.08 5.26
C VAL A 179 -8.44 -10.05 4.31
N GLY A 180 -8.78 -11.20 3.71
CA GLY A 180 -9.99 -11.36 2.92
C GLY A 180 -9.84 -11.02 1.44
N VAL A 181 -8.64 -11.13 0.86
CA VAL A 181 -8.46 -11.08 -0.61
C VAL A 181 -9.23 -12.26 -1.23
N PRO A 182 -10.22 -11.98 -2.09
CA PRO A 182 -11.10 -13.05 -2.56
C PRO A 182 -10.54 -13.85 -3.73
N TYR A 183 -9.65 -13.27 -4.53
CA TYR A 183 -9.12 -13.86 -5.76
C TYR A 183 -7.61 -13.72 -5.84
N ILE A 184 -6.91 -14.78 -6.26
CA ILE A 184 -5.48 -14.77 -6.57
C ILE A 184 -5.30 -15.25 -8.00
N LEU A 185 -4.46 -14.54 -8.78
CA LEU A 185 -3.90 -14.99 -10.06
C LEU A 185 -2.40 -15.16 -9.86
N VAL A 186 -1.77 -15.96 -10.70
CA VAL A 186 -0.33 -16.22 -10.63
C VAL A 186 0.39 -15.71 -11.87
N PHE A 187 1.52 -15.07 -11.65
CA PHE A 187 2.47 -14.75 -12.71
C PHE A 187 3.80 -15.45 -12.43
N LEU A 188 4.09 -16.50 -13.24
CA LEU A 188 5.38 -17.18 -13.22
C LEU A 188 6.40 -16.32 -13.96
N ASN A 189 7.12 -15.51 -13.19
CA ASN A 189 8.08 -14.53 -13.69
C ASN A 189 9.46 -15.15 -13.93
N LYS A 190 10.32 -14.46 -14.66
CA LYS A 190 11.68 -14.90 -15.03
C LYS A 190 11.71 -16.20 -15.83
N ALA A 191 10.65 -16.48 -16.59
CA ALA A 191 10.58 -17.69 -17.42
C ALA A 191 11.63 -17.70 -18.55
N ASP A 192 12.24 -16.57 -18.87
CA ASP A 192 13.37 -16.43 -19.77
C ASP A 192 14.68 -17.02 -19.24
N MET A 193 14.74 -17.37 -17.94
CA MET A 193 15.87 -18.04 -17.30
C MET A 193 15.73 -19.56 -17.25
N VAL A 194 14.61 -20.11 -17.71
CA VAL A 194 14.28 -21.53 -17.64
C VAL A 194 14.09 -22.07 -19.04
N ASP A 195 15.00 -22.92 -19.49
CA ASP A 195 14.93 -23.57 -20.80
C ASP A 195 14.17 -24.91 -20.77
N ASP A 196 13.90 -25.44 -19.56
CA ASP A 196 13.26 -26.72 -19.34
C ASP A 196 11.76 -26.56 -19.10
N ALA A 197 10.95 -27.08 -20.01
CA ALA A 197 9.50 -27.05 -19.91
C ALA A 197 8.97 -27.91 -18.75
N GLU A 198 9.62 -29.02 -18.43
CA GLU A 198 9.22 -29.91 -17.31
C GLU A 198 9.38 -29.20 -15.96
N LEU A 199 10.42 -28.35 -15.84
CA LEU A 199 10.62 -27.54 -14.63
C LEU A 199 9.51 -26.48 -14.47
N LEU A 200 9.07 -25.85 -15.57
CA LEU A 200 7.96 -24.91 -15.53
C LEU A 200 6.65 -25.56 -15.09
N GLU A 201 6.36 -26.77 -15.62
CA GLU A 201 5.18 -27.56 -15.22
C GLU A 201 5.25 -27.97 -13.74
N LEU A 202 6.43 -28.37 -13.25
CA LEU A 202 6.63 -28.72 -11.85
C LEU A 202 6.37 -27.53 -10.91
N VAL A 203 6.92 -26.35 -11.22
CA VAL A 203 6.70 -25.14 -10.44
C VAL A 203 5.21 -24.73 -10.48
N GLU A 204 4.55 -24.86 -11.62
CA GLU A 204 3.11 -24.60 -11.73
C GLU A 204 2.31 -25.54 -10.82
N MET A 205 2.59 -26.85 -10.82
CA MET A 205 1.94 -27.80 -9.93
C MET A 205 2.16 -27.46 -8.46
N GLU A 206 3.39 -27.15 -8.06
CA GLU A 206 3.70 -26.78 -6.67
C GLU A 206 2.94 -25.52 -6.23
N VAL A 207 2.78 -24.54 -7.11
CA VAL A 207 2.01 -23.32 -6.82
C VAL A 207 0.52 -23.64 -6.67
N ARG A 208 -0.05 -24.54 -7.51
CA ARG A 208 -1.47 -24.95 -7.41
C ARG A 208 -1.74 -25.68 -6.10
N GLU A 209 -0.91 -26.68 -5.74
CA GLU A 209 -1.00 -27.39 -4.46
C GLU A 209 -0.89 -26.44 -3.26
N LEU A 210 0.00 -25.45 -3.38
CA LEU A 210 0.16 -24.44 -2.34
C LEU A 210 -1.10 -23.57 -2.19
N LEU A 211 -1.72 -23.13 -3.28
CA LEU A 211 -2.96 -22.36 -3.24
C LEU A 211 -4.11 -23.15 -2.61
N ASP A 212 -4.25 -24.43 -2.98
CA ASP A 212 -5.28 -25.32 -2.41
C ASP A 212 -5.09 -25.50 -0.90
N SER A 213 -3.85 -25.58 -0.43
CA SER A 213 -3.54 -25.71 1.00
C SER A 213 -3.99 -24.51 1.84
N TYR A 214 -4.24 -23.36 1.20
CA TYR A 214 -4.74 -22.13 1.84
C TYR A 214 -6.17 -21.76 1.40
N ASP A 215 -6.96 -22.72 0.94
CA ASP A 215 -8.35 -22.56 0.50
C ASP A 215 -8.56 -21.59 -0.69
N PHE A 216 -7.58 -21.46 -1.56
CA PHE A 216 -7.77 -20.85 -2.87
C PHE A 216 -7.92 -21.96 -3.93
N PRO A 217 -8.76 -21.78 -4.97
CA PRO A 217 -9.00 -22.83 -5.97
C PRO A 217 -7.79 -22.97 -6.90
N GLY A 218 -6.78 -23.77 -6.49
CA GLY A 218 -5.53 -23.94 -7.22
C GLY A 218 -5.71 -24.38 -8.66
N ASP A 219 -6.61 -25.36 -8.91
CA ASP A 219 -6.88 -25.87 -10.24
C ASP A 219 -7.51 -24.82 -11.19
N ASP A 220 -8.42 -23.97 -10.65
CA ASP A 220 -9.13 -22.95 -11.42
C ASP A 220 -8.37 -21.62 -11.50
N THR A 221 -7.29 -21.46 -10.72
CA THR A 221 -6.51 -20.23 -10.68
C THR A 221 -5.73 -20.02 -11.98
N PRO A 222 -5.91 -18.88 -12.68
CA PRO A 222 -5.12 -18.54 -13.86
C PRO A 222 -3.63 -18.38 -13.52
N ILE A 223 -2.78 -19.13 -14.24
CA ILE A 223 -1.32 -19.02 -14.15
C ILE A 223 -0.80 -18.55 -15.49
N ILE A 224 -0.09 -17.43 -15.50
CA ILE A 224 0.49 -16.83 -16.69
C ILE A 224 2.01 -16.86 -16.58
N THR A 225 2.68 -17.45 -17.58
CA THR A 225 4.13 -17.56 -17.64
C THR A 225 4.71 -16.43 -18.49
N GLY A 226 5.75 -15.74 -17.99
CA GLY A 226 6.36 -14.62 -18.70
C GLY A 226 7.63 -14.10 -18.05
N SER A 227 8.15 -13.01 -18.62
CA SER A 227 9.28 -12.25 -18.10
C SER A 227 8.93 -10.77 -18.05
N ALA A 228 8.75 -10.27 -16.82
CA ALA A 228 8.49 -8.85 -16.59
C ALA A 228 9.63 -7.97 -17.11
N LEU A 229 10.88 -8.45 -17.02
CA LEU A 229 12.05 -7.73 -17.50
C LEU A 229 12.02 -7.59 -19.02
N LYS A 230 11.78 -8.66 -19.77
CA LYS A 230 11.65 -8.62 -21.25
C LYS A 230 10.53 -7.67 -21.67
N ALA A 231 9.38 -7.73 -21.03
CA ALA A 231 8.26 -6.80 -21.30
C ALA A 231 8.67 -5.35 -21.03
N LEU A 232 9.40 -5.09 -19.94
CA LEU A 232 9.91 -3.77 -19.59
C LEU A 232 10.97 -3.27 -20.58
N GLU A 233 11.80 -4.14 -21.14
CA GLU A 233 12.78 -3.83 -22.19
C GLU A 233 12.14 -3.62 -23.57
N GLY A 234 10.87 -3.99 -23.76
CA GLY A 234 10.12 -3.75 -24.97
C GLY A 234 10.01 -4.97 -25.89
N ASP A 235 10.31 -6.17 -25.39
CA ASP A 235 10.02 -7.41 -26.09
C ASP A 235 8.51 -7.59 -26.26
N THR A 236 8.07 -7.78 -27.49
CA THR A 236 6.65 -8.01 -27.86
C THR A 236 6.28 -9.48 -27.94
N GLY A 237 7.24 -10.39 -27.75
CA GLY A 237 7.04 -11.84 -27.87
C GLY A 237 6.22 -12.47 -26.74
N PRO A 238 6.07 -13.82 -26.78
CA PRO A 238 5.21 -14.56 -25.87
C PRO A 238 5.54 -14.42 -24.38
N LEU A 239 6.81 -14.26 -24.04
CA LEU A 239 7.28 -14.04 -22.66
C LEU A 239 7.33 -12.55 -22.28
N GLY A 240 7.26 -11.63 -23.26
CA GLY A 240 7.30 -10.20 -23.08
C GLY A 240 5.93 -9.55 -22.91
N ALA A 241 5.63 -8.54 -23.75
CA ALA A 241 4.38 -7.79 -23.67
C ALA A 241 3.12 -8.66 -23.88
N GLU A 242 3.21 -9.74 -24.67
CA GLU A 242 2.07 -10.66 -24.85
C GLU A 242 1.67 -11.34 -23.54
N ALA A 243 2.64 -11.74 -22.69
CA ALA A 243 2.35 -12.29 -21.37
C ALA A 243 1.65 -11.26 -20.45
N ILE A 244 2.05 -9.98 -20.54
CA ILE A 244 1.38 -8.91 -19.79
C ILE A 244 -0.07 -8.72 -20.26
N TYR A 245 -0.33 -8.76 -21.58
CA TYR A 245 -1.71 -8.69 -22.07
C TYR A 245 -2.55 -9.88 -21.61
N LYS A 246 -2.00 -11.11 -21.64
CA LYS A 246 -2.68 -12.31 -21.12
C LYS A 246 -2.98 -12.19 -19.63
N LEU A 247 -2.05 -11.64 -18.85
CA LEU A 247 -2.27 -11.40 -17.41
C LEU A 247 -3.44 -10.44 -17.18
N VAL A 248 -3.48 -9.31 -17.90
CA VAL A 248 -4.55 -8.32 -17.73
C VAL A 248 -5.90 -8.86 -18.25
N GLU A 249 -5.91 -9.64 -19.33
CA GLU A 249 -7.10 -10.32 -19.83
C GLU A 249 -7.62 -11.38 -18.83
N ALA A 250 -6.72 -12.13 -18.19
CA ALA A 250 -7.07 -13.04 -17.11
C ALA A 250 -7.64 -12.29 -15.89
N MET A 251 -7.10 -11.14 -15.52
CA MET A 251 -7.69 -10.30 -14.46
C MET A 251 -9.09 -9.79 -14.84
N ASP A 252 -9.29 -9.34 -16.10
CA ASP A 252 -10.59 -8.87 -16.58
C ASP A 252 -11.66 -9.96 -16.53
N SER A 253 -11.29 -11.21 -16.74
CA SER A 253 -12.23 -12.35 -16.79
C SER A 253 -12.40 -13.07 -15.45
N TYR A 254 -11.33 -13.23 -14.67
CA TYR A 254 -11.32 -14.05 -13.45
C TYR A 254 -11.76 -13.29 -12.21
N ILE A 255 -11.38 -11.99 -12.07
CA ILE A 255 -11.83 -11.17 -10.95
C ILE A 255 -13.21 -10.60 -11.32
N PRO A 256 -14.30 -10.92 -10.60
CA PRO A 256 -15.60 -10.31 -10.88
C PRO A 256 -15.60 -8.81 -10.54
N GLU A 257 -16.58 -8.07 -11.06
CA GLU A 257 -16.77 -6.69 -10.64
C GLU A 257 -17.14 -6.66 -9.15
N PRO A 258 -16.35 -5.96 -8.30
CA PRO A 258 -16.59 -5.97 -6.87
C PRO A 258 -17.89 -5.27 -6.50
N THR A 259 -18.70 -5.90 -5.66
CA THR A 259 -19.85 -5.24 -5.04
C THR A 259 -19.36 -4.22 -4.04
N ARG A 260 -19.76 -2.96 -4.21
CA ARG A 260 -19.35 -1.86 -3.34
C ARG A 260 -20.43 -1.55 -2.30
N ASP A 261 -20.03 -1.56 -1.04
CA ASP A 261 -20.90 -1.24 0.09
C ASP A 261 -21.04 0.29 0.22
N VAL A 262 -21.86 0.88 -0.62
CA VAL A 262 -22.07 2.35 -0.67
C VAL A 262 -23.19 2.83 0.26
N ASP A 263 -24.05 1.95 0.72
CA ASP A 263 -25.25 2.30 1.50
C ASP A 263 -24.98 2.42 3.01
N HIS A 264 -23.93 1.80 3.50
CA HIS A 264 -23.51 1.92 4.89
C HIS A 264 -22.79 3.25 5.18
N PRO A 265 -22.73 3.66 6.45
CA PRO A 265 -22.00 4.87 6.84
C PRO A 265 -20.53 4.82 6.42
N PHE A 266 -20.00 5.95 5.92
CA PHE A 266 -18.62 6.09 5.49
C PHE A 266 -17.62 5.61 6.53
N LEU A 267 -16.63 4.84 6.07
CA LEU A 267 -15.48 4.39 6.84
C LEU A 267 -14.27 4.18 5.91
N MET A 268 -13.13 4.76 6.29
CA MET A 268 -11.85 4.64 5.60
C MET A 268 -10.72 4.45 6.62
N PRO A 269 -10.03 3.30 6.64
CA PRO A 269 -8.80 3.13 7.41
C PRO A 269 -7.72 4.09 6.90
N ILE A 270 -6.99 4.72 7.82
CA ILE A 270 -5.90 5.65 7.48
C ILE A 270 -4.61 4.86 7.32
N GLU A 271 -3.98 4.98 6.15
CA GLU A 271 -2.72 4.34 5.79
C GLU A 271 -1.54 5.27 5.99
N ASP A 272 -1.64 6.46 5.39
CA ASP A 272 -0.60 7.47 5.46
C ASP A 272 -1.17 8.84 5.75
N VAL A 273 -0.33 9.70 6.33
CA VAL A 273 -0.66 11.08 6.69
C VAL A 273 0.38 12.02 6.12
N PHE A 274 -0.08 12.92 5.26
CA PHE A 274 0.76 13.92 4.61
C PHE A 274 0.38 15.32 5.04
N SER A 275 1.37 16.21 5.09
CA SER A 275 1.12 17.65 5.24
C SER A 275 1.43 18.34 3.92
N ILE A 276 0.44 19.04 3.37
CA ILE A 276 0.61 19.81 2.14
C ILE A 276 0.62 21.30 2.49
N SER A 277 1.75 21.95 2.20
CA SER A 277 1.91 23.41 2.44
C SER A 277 0.77 24.22 1.80
N GLY A 278 0.07 25.03 2.59
CA GLY A 278 -1.05 25.86 2.15
C GLY A 278 -2.38 25.13 1.96
N ARG A 279 -2.44 23.79 2.10
CA ARG A 279 -3.69 23.01 1.97
C ARG A 279 -4.14 22.32 3.25
N GLY A 280 -3.19 21.91 4.11
CA GLY A 280 -3.46 21.22 5.38
C GLY A 280 -3.03 19.74 5.38
N THR A 281 -3.64 18.95 6.24
CA THR A 281 -3.36 17.53 6.38
C THR A 281 -4.22 16.72 5.42
N VAL A 282 -3.56 15.78 4.72
CA VAL A 282 -4.18 14.80 3.84
C VAL A 282 -3.96 13.42 4.45
N VAL A 283 -5.03 12.65 4.57
CA VAL A 283 -4.99 11.25 4.96
C VAL A 283 -5.33 10.39 3.75
N THR A 284 -4.59 9.31 3.55
CA THR A 284 -4.83 8.38 2.45
C THR A 284 -5.35 7.05 2.97
N GLY A 285 -6.11 6.36 2.14
CA GLY A 285 -6.61 5.02 2.40
C GLY A 285 -7.65 4.58 1.38
N ARG A 286 -7.99 3.29 1.42
CA ARG A 286 -9.13 2.75 0.69
C ARG A 286 -10.42 2.98 1.49
N ILE A 287 -11.44 3.48 0.84
CA ILE A 287 -12.77 3.56 1.46
C ILE A 287 -13.34 2.13 1.59
N GLU A 288 -13.52 1.68 2.83
CA GLU A 288 -14.04 0.34 3.14
C GLU A 288 -15.53 0.24 2.84
N ARG A 289 -16.30 1.28 3.22
CA ARG A 289 -17.74 1.37 2.99
C ARG A 289 -18.24 2.81 2.96
N GLY A 290 -19.39 3.01 2.35
CA GLY A 290 -20.09 4.29 2.30
C GLY A 290 -19.52 5.26 1.27
N ILE A 291 -19.94 6.51 1.41
CA ILE A 291 -19.57 7.64 0.53
C ILE A 291 -19.13 8.81 1.40
N VAL A 292 -18.11 9.53 0.98
CA VAL A 292 -17.68 10.81 1.54
C VAL A 292 -17.70 11.89 0.47
N LYS A 293 -18.27 13.05 0.79
CA LYS A 293 -18.33 14.22 -0.09
C LYS A 293 -17.51 15.37 0.47
N VAL A 294 -17.11 16.25 -0.42
CA VAL A 294 -16.51 17.53 -0.02
C VAL A 294 -17.54 18.34 0.78
N GLY A 295 -17.16 18.74 2.00
CA GLY A 295 -18.02 19.45 2.95
C GLY A 295 -18.57 18.56 4.08
N ASP A 296 -18.48 17.24 3.97
CA ASP A 296 -18.99 16.34 5.01
C ASP A 296 -18.19 16.46 6.31
N GLU A 297 -18.91 16.37 7.45
CA GLU A 297 -18.31 16.20 8.77
C GLU A 297 -17.85 14.74 8.89
N VAL A 298 -16.59 14.55 9.31
CA VAL A 298 -15.97 13.25 9.53
C VAL A 298 -15.33 13.19 10.91
N ALA A 299 -15.15 12.00 11.46
CA ALA A 299 -14.48 11.74 12.72
C ALA A 299 -13.24 10.89 12.51
N ILE A 300 -12.15 11.23 13.18
CA ILE A 300 -10.92 10.45 13.28
C ILE A 300 -11.05 9.63 14.57
N VAL A 301 -11.07 8.29 14.44
CA VAL A 301 -11.40 7.36 15.54
C VAL A 301 -10.30 6.32 15.72
N GLY A 302 -9.99 5.98 16.96
CA GLY A 302 -8.99 4.97 17.34
C GLY A 302 -7.68 5.57 17.81
N ILE A 303 -6.91 4.80 18.56
CA ILE A 303 -5.57 5.10 19.13
C ILE A 303 -5.57 6.35 20.02
N LYS A 304 -5.96 7.51 19.47
CA LYS A 304 -6.09 8.81 20.14
C LYS A 304 -7.56 9.14 20.43
N PRO A 305 -7.82 10.14 21.30
CA PRO A 305 -9.19 10.64 21.49
C PRO A 305 -9.84 11.03 20.17
N THR A 306 -11.11 10.67 19.99
CA THR A 306 -11.88 10.96 18.76
C THR A 306 -11.95 12.46 18.51
N VAL A 307 -11.58 12.88 17.30
CA VAL A 307 -11.64 14.27 16.84
C VAL A 307 -12.56 14.38 15.64
N LYS A 308 -13.44 15.39 15.64
CA LYS A 308 -14.29 15.71 14.50
C LYS A 308 -13.63 16.78 13.63
N THR A 309 -13.77 16.64 12.31
CA THR A 309 -13.24 17.58 11.32
C THR A 309 -14.12 17.59 10.08
N ILE A 310 -13.75 18.37 9.07
CA ILE A 310 -14.50 18.49 7.81
C ILE A 310 -13.62 18.04 6.66
N CYS A 311 -14.16 17.21 5.78
CA CYS A 311 -13.57 16.87 4.49
C CYS A 311 -13.59 18.09 3.57
N THR A 312 -12.46 18.66 3.22
CA THR A 312 -12.36 19.84 2.33
C THR A 312 -11.99 19.50 0.90
N GLY A 313 -11.64 18.25 0.63
CA GLY A 313 -11.32 17.77 -0.71
C GLY A 313 -11.10 16.28 -0.72
N VAL A 314 -11.40 15.65 -1.85
CA VAL A 314 -11.15 14.24 -2.12
C VAL A 314 -10.33 14.16 -3.41
N GLU A 315 -9.25 13.41 -3.40
CA GLU A 315 -8.36 13.23 -4.55
C GLU A 315 -8.09 11.74 -4.77
N MET A 316 -8.04 11.32 -6.01
CA MET A 316 -7.60 9.99 -6.42
C MET A 316 -6.59 10.12 -7.56
N PHE A 317 -5.40 9.53 -7.44
CA PHE A 317 -4.32 9.65 -8.41
C PHE A 317 -4.05 11.10 -8.86
N ARG A 318 -3.99 12.03 -7.88
CA ARG A 318 -3.79 13.48 -8.08
C ARG A 318 -4.89 14.19 -8.87
N LYS A 319 -6.02 13.53 -9.16
CA LYS A 319 -7.21 14.10 -9.79
C LYS A 319 -8.26 14.40 -8.72
N LEU A 320 -9.00 15.49 -8.87
CA LEU A 320 -10.06 15.88 -7.93
C LEU A 320 -11.30 15.02 -8.12
N LEU A 321 -11.95 14.67 -7.02
CA LEU A 321 -13.24 14.01 -6.95
C LEU A 321 -14.24 14.89 -6.22
N ASP A 322 -15.51 14.91 -6.65
CA ASP A 322 -16.60 15.53 -5.89
C ASP A 322 -16.97 14.67 -4.67
N GLN A 323 -16.84 13.36 -4.81
CA GLN A 323 -17.08 12.37 -3.75
C GLN A 323 -16.19 11.13 -3.94
N GLY A 324 -15.77 10.53 -2.83
CA GLY A 324 -15.20 9.19 -2.76
C GLY A 324 -16.25 8.17 -2.34
N GLN A 325 -16.17 6.94 -2.85
CA GLN A 325 -17.09 5.85 -2.52
C GLN A 325 -16.34 4.56 -2.17
N ALA A 326 -17.04 3.62 -1.55
CA ALA A 326 -16.49 2.31 -1.22
C ALA A 326 -15.68 1.72 -2.38
N GLY A 327 -14.47 1.25 -2.09
CA GLY A 327 -13.51 0.72 -3.04
C GLY A 327 -12.54 1.73 -3.64
N ASP A 328 -12.75 3.03 -3.48
CA ASP A 328 -11.79 4.03 -3.98
C ASP A 328 -10.58 4.16 -3.06
N ASN A 329 -9.39 4.24 -3.64
CA ASN A 329 -8.16 4.63 -2.95
C ASN A 329 -7.99 6.15 -3.05
N VAL A 330 -8.24 6.86 -1.97
CA VAL A 330 -8.33 8.32 -1.97
C VAL A 330 -7.42 8.99 -0.96
N GLY A 331 -7.05 10.23 -1.26
CA GLY A 331 -6.55 11.20 -0.30
C GLY A 331 -7.67 12.15 0.11
N VAL A 332 -7.95 12.23 1.40
CA VAL A 332 -8.96 13.13 1.98
C VAL A 332 -8.28 14.30 2.67
N LEU A 333 -8.59 15.52 2.26
CA LEU A 333 -8.10 16.74 2.89
C LEU A 333 -8.96 17.07 4.11
N LEU A 334 -8.32 17.32 5.26
CA LEU A 334 -8.96 17.61 6.52
C LEU A 334 -8.77 19.06 6.95
N ARG A 335 -9.84 19.71 7.42
CA ARG A 335 -9.81 21.10 7.88
C ARG A 335 -9.24 21.21 9.29
N GLY A 336 -8.24 22.08 9.49
CA GLY A 336 -7.76 22.46 10.81
C GLY A 336 -7.07 21.34 11.60
N THR A 337 -6.82 20.19 10.98
CA THR A 337 -6.14 19.04 11.57
C THR A 337 -4.65 19.14 11.29
N LYS A 338 -3.81 19.03 12.31
CA LYS A 338 -2.36 18.96 12.16
C LYS A 338 -1.94 17.52 11.86
N ARG A 339 -0.77 17.35 11.23
CA ARG A 339 -0.23 16.02 10.92
C ARG A 339 -0.10 15.15 12.18
N ASP A 340 0.33 15.75 13.30
CA ASP A 340 0.58 15.02 14.57
C ASP A 340 -0.72 14.66 15.32
N ASP A 341 -1.86 15.23 14.92
CA ASP A 341 -3.18 14.87 15.48
C ASP A 341 -3.70 13.55 14.92
N VAL A 342 -3.17 13.11 13.77
CA VAL A 342 -3.60 11.91 13.04
C VAL A 342 -2.42 10.96 12.87
N GLU A 343 -2.69 9.67 12.95
CA GLU A 343 -1.69 8.64 12.69
C GLU A 343 -2.28 7.43 11.96
N ARG A 344 -1.40 6.68 11.31
CA ARG A 344 -1.73 5.39 10.68
C ARG A 344 -2.39 4.47 11.70
N GLY A 345 -3.45 3.78 11.27
CA GLY A 345 -4.19 2.85 12.12
C GLY A 345 -5.46 3.41 12.73
N GLN A 346 -5.64 4.73 12.74
CA GLN A 346 -6.92 5.33 12.98
C GLN A 346 -7.85 5.12 11.77
N VAL A 347 -9.13 5.34 11.95
CA VAL A 347 -10.10 5.35 10.85
C VAL A 347 -10.74 6.72 10.72
N LEU A 348 -10.98 7.13 9.47
CA LEU A 348 -11.83 8.25 9.16
C LEU A 348 -13.24 7.72 8.91
N ALA A 349 -14.23 8.19 9.65
CA ALA A 349 -15.58 7.67 9.60
C ALA A 349 -16.64 8.76 9.69
N LYS A 350 -17.89 8.43 9.33
CA LYS A 350 -19.02 9.30 9.64
C LYS A 350 -19.17 9.42 11.17
N PRO A 351 -19.38 10.62 11.73
CA PRO A 351 -19.46 10.79 13.18
C PRO A 351 -20.47 9.86 13.85
N ASN A 352 -20.08 9.29 15.00
CA ASN A 352 -20.89 8.41 15.84
C ASN A 352 -21.32 7.06 15.19
N THR A 353 -20.61 6.59 14.16
CA THR A 353 -20.92 5.31 13.48
C THR A 353 -19.96 4.17 13.85
N ILE A 354 -18.84 4.48 14.47
CA ILE A 354 -17.86 3.54 15.00
C ILE A 354 -17.23 4.10 16.26
N THR A 355 -16.88 3.25 17.19
CA THR A 355 -16.25 3.58 18.47
C THR A 355 -14.94 2.84 18.65
N PRO A 356 -13.97 3.43 19.39
CA PRO A 356 -12.74 2.73 19.72
C PRO A 356 -12.94 1.83 20.94
N HIS A 357 -12.34 0.63 20.90
CA HIS A 357 -12.47 -0.38 21.96
C HIS A 357 -11.13 -1.01 22.28
N THR A 358 -10.98 -1.48 23.51
CA THR A 358 -9.76 -2.18 23.98
C THR A 358 -10.04 -3.62 24.43
N HIS A 359 -11.33 -3.99 24.63
CA HIS A 359 -11.68 -5.24 25.27
C HIS A 359 -12.81 -5.94 24.48
N PHE A 360 -12.52 -7.15 23.99
CA PHE A 360 -13.45 -7.90 23.13
C PHE A 360 -13.21 -9.41 23.22
N GLU A 361 -14.23 -10.19 22.86
CA GLU A 361 -14.14 -11.64 22.62
C GLU A 361 -13.81 -11.89 21.13
N ALA A 362 -13.02 -12.89 20.87
CA ALA A 362 -12.67 -13.30 19.52
C ALA A 362 -12.61 -14.82 19.39
N GLU A 363 -12.92 -15.29 18.19
CA GLU A 363 -12.58 -16.64 17.75
C GLU A 363 -11.24 -16.59 17.02
N VAL A 364 -10.27 -17.38 17.51
CA VAL A 364 -8.89 -17.33 17.02
C VAL A 364 -8.46 -18.74 16.63
N TYR A 365 -8.01 -18.88 15.41
CA TYR A 365 -7.28 -20.06 14.94
C TYR A 365 -5.78 -19.85 15.12
N VAL A 366 -5.12 -20.79 15.77
CA VAL A 366 -3.67 -20.76 16.04
C VAL A 366 -2.96 -21.61 15.02
N LEU A 367 -2.14 -20.98 14.17
CA LEU A 367 -1.41 -21.68 13.11
C LEU A 367 -0.46 -22.73 13.64
N GLY A 368 -0.49 -23.89 13.03
CA GLY A 368 0.41 -25.01 13.32
C GLY A 368 1.82 -24.81 12.75
N LYS A 369 2.73 -25.73 13.11
CA LYS A 369 4.11 -25.69 12.65
C LYS A 369 4.24 -25.81 11.13
N GLU A 370 3.45 -26.68 10.52
CA GLU A 370 3.45 -26.93 9.06
C GLU A 370 2.95 -25.71 8.27
N GLU A 371 2.11 -24.88 8.91
CA GLU A 371 1.61 -23.61 8.38
C GLU A 371 2.58 -22.43 8.63
N GLY A 372 3.77 -22.67 9.17
CA GLY A 372 4.74 -21.62 9.53
C GLY A 372 4.47 -20.93 10.86
N GLY A 373 3.47 -21.39 11.62
CA GLY A 373 3.06 -20.85 12.91
C GLY A 373 3.92 -21.27 14.09
N ARG A 374 3.27 -21.46 15.24
CA ARG A 374 3.94 -21.82 16.50
C ARG A 374 4.31 -23.32 16.55
N HIS A 375 5.32 -23.63 17.38
CA HIS A 375 5.71 -25.00 17.71
C HIS A 375 5.34 -25.40 19.14
N THR A 376 5.00 -24.40 19.97
CA THR A 376 4.74 -24.56 21.39
C THR A 376 3.38 -23.97 21.76
N PRO A 377 2.68 -24.52 22.74
CA PRO A 377 1.45 -23.93 23.26
C PRO A 377 1.70 -22.55 23.87
N PHE A 378 0.64 -21.78 24.03
CA PHE A 378 0.67 -20.59 24.85
C PHE A 378 -0.35 -20.69 26.00
N PHE A 379 -0.13 -19.90 27.02
CA PHE A 379 -0.88 -19.90 28.27
C PHE A 379 -1.64 -18.59 28.47
N ASN A 380 -2.50 -18.56 29.48
CA ASN A 380 -3.19 -17.35 29.85
C ASN A 380 -2.24 -16.18 30.08
N GLY A 381 -2.61 -14.98 29.62
CA GLY A 381 -1.74 -13.80 29.66
C GLY A 381 -0.71 -13.69 28.55
N TYR A 382 -0.79 -14.53 27.50
CA TYR A 382 0.02 -14.41 26.28
C TYR A 382 -0.17 -13.04 25.62
N ARG A 383 0.92 -12.40 25.18
CA ARG A 383 0.92 -11.01 24.67
C ARG A 383 1.53 -10.88 23.29
N PRO A 384 0.82 -11.29 22.23
CA PRO A 384 1.25 -11.06 20.85
C PRO A 384 0.87 -9.67 20.34
N GLN A 385 1.21 -9.41 19.07
CA GLN A 385 0.73 -8.27 18.31
C GLN A 385 -0.53 -8.66 17.51
N PHE A 386 -1.55 -7.83 17.60
CA PHE A 386 -2.80 -7.95 16.86
C PHE A 386 -2.83 -6.95 15.72
N TYR A 387 -2.96 -7.41 14.52
CA TYR A 387 -2.97 -6.59 13.30
C TYR A 387 -4.41 -6.33 12.85
N PHE A 388 -4.86 -5.10 12.99
CA PHE A 388 -6.18 -4.64 12.55
C PHE A 388 -6.03 -3.64 11.42
N ARG A 389 -6.64 -3.89 10.26
CA ARG A 389 -6.59 -2.96 9.11
C ARG A 389 -5.15 -2.49 8.83
N THR A 390 -4.84 -1.24 9.18
CA THR A 390 -3.57 -0.58 8.86
C THR A 390 -2.60 -0.48 10.04
N THR A 391 -2.93 -1.06 11.21
CA THR A 391 -2.10 -0.98 12.43
C THR A 391 -1.95 -2.30 13.16
N ASP A 392 -0.96 -2.34 14.04
CA ASP A 392 -0.75 -3.40 15.01
C ASP A 392 -0.79 -2.85 16.43
N VAL A 393 -1.37 -3.62 17.34
CA VAL A 393 -1.44 -3.29 18.77
C VAL A 393 -1.14 -4.53 19.59
N THR A 394 -0.32 -4.39 20.61
CA THR A 394 -0.09 -5.45 21.58
C THR A 394 -1.33 -5.64 22.45
N GLY A 395 -1.71 -6.88 22.71
CA GLY A 395 -2.81 -7.22 23.60
C GLY A 395 -2.51 -8.45 24.43
N ALA A 396 -3.20 -8.62 25.54
CA ALA A 396 -3.16 -9.81 26.38
C ALA A 396 -4.34 -10.73 26.06
N CYS A 397 -4.06 -12.03 25.90
CA CYS A 397 -5.06 -13.08 25.73
C CYS A 397 -5.49 -13.59 27.09
N GLU A 398 -6.80 -13.62 27.35
CA GLU A 398 -7.42 -14.27 28.51
C GLU A 398 -8.18 -15.48 28.03
N LEU A 399 -7.74 -16.67 28.46
CA LEU A 399 -8.36 -17.94 28.10
C LEU A 399 -9.63 -18.19 28.89
N PRO A 400 -10.62 -18.90 28.33
CA PRO A 400 -11.84 -19.25 29.05
C PRO A 400 -11.55 -20.16 30.26
N GLU A 401 -12.46 -20.14 31.22
CA GLU A 401 -12.36 -21.01 32.42
C GLU A 401 -12.21 -22.49 32.03
N GLY A 402 -11.22 -23.17 32.63
CA GLY A 402 -10.93 -24.57 32.35
C GLY A 402 -9.99 -24.84 31.19
N VAL A 403 -9.55 -23.82 30.46
CA VAL A 403 -8.53 -23.91 29.41
C VAL A 403 -7.19 -23.41 29.97
N GLU A 404 -6.27 -24.33 30.24
CA GLU A 404 -4.93 -23.96 30.78
C GLU A 404 -3.98 -23.48 29.70
N MET A 405 -4.06 -24.07 28.47
CA MET A 405 -3.20 -23.78 27.35
C MET A 405 -3.95 -23.94 26.01
N VAL A 406 -3.42 -23.34 24.97
CA VAL A 406 -3.86 -23.48 23.59
C VAL A 406 -2.71 -24.04 22.75
N MET A 407 -2.99 -25.09 21.99
CA MET A 407 -2.02 -25.76 21.13
C MET A 407 -2.00 -25.14 19.73
N PRO A 408 -0.87 -25.21 19.02
CA PRO A 408 -0.84 -24.97 17.59
C PRO A 408 -1.84 -25.87 16.84
N GLY A 409 -2.65 -25.30 15.95
CA GLY A 409 -3.75 -25.97 15.26
C GLY A 409 -5.12 -25.84 15.92
N ASP A 410 -5.21 -25.30 17.14
CA ASP A 410 -6.47 -25.15 17.84
C ASP A 410 -7.26 -23.93 17.33
N ASN A 411 -8.59 -24.08 17.39
CA ASN A 411 -9.53 -22.97 17.28
C ASN A 411 -10.11 -22.68 18.67
N VAL A 412 -9.89 -21.46 19.17
CA VAL A 412 -10.24 -21.10 20.54
C VAL A 412 -11.00 -19.77 20.60
N LYS A 413 -12.05 -19.75 21.42
CA LYS A 413 -12.71 -18.51 21.79
C LYS A 413 -12.02 -17.92 23.02
N MET A 414 -11.50 -16.71 22.92
CA MET A 414 -10.76 -16.04 24.00
C MET A 414 -11.16 -14.57 24.11
N THR A 415 -10.87 -14.01 25.26
CA THR A 415 -10.99 -12.57 25.49
C THR A 415 -9.65 -11.88 25.27
N ILE A 416 -9.66 -10.75 24.58
CA ILE A 416 -8.45 -10.00 24.23
C ILE A 416 -8.56 -8.60 24.81
N LYS A 417 -7.47 -8.16 25.47
CA LYS A 417 -7.35 -6.82 26.04
C LYS A 417 -6.15 -6.11 25.42
N LEU A 418 -6.44 -5.12 24.58
CA LEU A 418 -5.42 -4.31 23.89
C LEU A 418 -4.86 -3.21 24.79
N ILE A 419 -3.61 -2.82 24.54
CA ILE A 419 -2.95 -1.70 25.22
C ILE A 419 -3.38 -0.33 24.73
N ALA A 420 -3.98 -0.25 23.51
CA ALA A 420 -4.49 0.97 22.91
C ALA A 420 -5.87 0.72 22.28
N PRO A 421 -6.76 1.73 22.29
CA PRO A 421 -8.09 1.58 21.70
C PRO A 421 -8.05 1.56 20.18
N ILE A 422 -8.74 0.61 19.58
CA ILE A 422 -8.85 0.45 18.12
C ILE A 422 -10.32 0.62 17.71
N ALA A 423 -10.53 1.35 16.63
CA ALA A 423 -11.86 1.44 16.01
C ALA A 423 -12.25 0.06 15.46
N MET A 424 -13.22 -0.60 16.08
CA MET A 424 -13.63 -1.95 15.72
C MET A 424 -15.14 -2.14 15.68
N THR A 425 -15.54 -3.17 14.95
CA THR A 425 -16.91 -3.68 14.89
C THR A 425 -16.88 -5.19 15.03
N GLU A 426 -17.97 -5.80 15.45
CA GLU A 426 -18.14 -7.25 15.38
C GLU A 426 -17.96 -7.73 13.94
N GLY A 427 -17.34 -8.89 13.75
CA GLY A 427 -16.95 -9.43 12.45
C GLY A 427 -15.61 -8.91 11.90
N LEU A 428 -14.94 -7.97 12.57
CA LEU A 428 -13.64 -7.49 12.13
C LEU A 428 -12.58 -8.60 12.24
N ARG A 429 -11.92 -8.91 11.14
CA ARG A 429 -10.81 -9.87 11.08
C ARG A 429 -9.50 -9.23 11.52
N PHE A 430 -8.62 -10.05 12.09
CA PHE A 430 -7.27 -9.63 12.47
C PHE A 430 -6.29 -10.81 12.38
N ALA A 431 -5.01 -10.46 12.17
CA ALA A 431 -3.92 -11.41 12.27
C ALA A 431 -3.21 -11.30 13.63
N VAL A 432 -2.70 -12.43 14.13
CA VAL A 432 -1.89 -12.50 15.35
C VAL A 432 -0.46 -12.80 14.98
N ARG A 433 0.47 -11.96 15.43
CA ARG A 433 1.90 -12.11 15.12
C ARG A 433 2.79 -12.11 16.37
N GLU A 434 3.86 -12.88 16.31
CA GLU A 434 4.88 -12.96 17.34
C GLU A 434 6.26 -13.11 16.69
N GLY A 435 7.24 -12.31 17.12
CA GLY A 435 8.62 -12.43 16.66
C GLY A 435 8.80 -12.36 15.14
N GLY A 436 7.98 -11.55 14.45
CA GLY A 436 8.03 -11.39 13.01
C GLY A 436 7.28 -12.48 12.21
N ARG A 437 6.60 -13.43 12.88
CA ARG A 437 5.83 -14.52 12.23
C ARG A 437 4.34 -14.36 12.50
N THR A 438 3.52 -14.75 11.54
CA THR A 438 2.08 -14.90 11.76
C THR A 438 1.85 -16.21 12.50
N VAL A 439 1.19 -16.13 13.64
CA VAL A 439 0.96 -17.27 14.54
C VAL A 439 -0.51 -17.59 14.72
N GLY A 440 -1.39 -16.78 14.15
CA GLY A 440 -2.82 -17.04 14.21
C GLY A 440 -3.61 -15.98 13.46
N ALA A 441 -4.89 -16.25 13.29
CA ALA A 441 -5.89 -15.33 12.75
C ALA A 441 -7.16 -15.41 13.57
N GLY A 442 -7.90 -14.30 13.63
CA GLY A 442 -9.14 -14.28 14.40
C GLY A 442 -10.16 -13.31 13.86
N VAL A 443 -11.35 -13.42 14.42
CA VAL A 443 -12.50 -12.56 14.14
C VAL A 443 -13.07 -12.05 15.46
N VAL A 444 -13.36 -10.77 15.53
CA VAL A 444 -14.04 -10.15 16.69
C VAL A 444 -15.47 -10.70 16.75
N SER A 445 -15.79 -11.48 17.77
CA SER A 445 -17.12 -12.08 17.95
C SER A 445 -18.04 -11.19 18.76
N LYS A 446 -17.49 -10.46 19.75
CA LYS A 446 -18.26 -9.56 20.62
C LYS A 446 -17.40 -8.48 21.22
N ILE A 447 -17.90 -7.26 21.25
CA ILE A 447 -17.25 -6.11 21.90
C ILE A 447 -17.70 -6.05 23.37
N ILE A 448 -16.74 -5.88 24.30
CA ILE A 448 -17.00 -5.78 25.74
C ILE A 448 -16.86 -4.34 26.23
N ALA A 449 -15.73 -3.64 25.88
CA ALA A 449 -15.49 -2.25 26.28
C ALA A 449 -14.47 -1.53 25.39
#